data_b0b55c714727615d88ce6a0fd79b83f7
#
_entry.id   b0b55c714727615d88ce6a0fd79b83f7
#
_cell.length_a   1.000
_cell.length_b   1.000
_cell.length_c   1.000
_cell.angle_alpha   90.00
_cell.angle_beta   90.00
_cell.angle_gamma   90.00
#
_symmetry.space_group_name_H-M   'P 1'
#
loop_
_entity.id
_entity.type
_entity.pdbx_description
1 polymer ?
#
loop_
_entity_poly.entity_id
_entity_poly.type
_entity_poly.pdbx_seq_one_letter_code
_entity_poly.pdbx_strand_id
1 'polypeptide(L)'
;MFCGGECEKDCNMMTTSRLKKKPSPKTRNAFPYFAEVDTRWRDNDRYGHLNNAIYYELFDSAINGFLLENNLLNFESDGYLFLVASSGCNFFSEVAYPQKLQVG
;
A
#
# COMPACT_ATOMS: atom_id res chain seq x y z
N MET A 1 -3.77 -4.49 -1.40
CA MET A 1 -3.61 -3.69 -0.18
C MET A 1 -4.68 -2.61 -0.17
N PHE A 2 -5.13 -2.28 1.01
CA PHE A 2 -6.11 -1.22 1.24
C PHE A 2 -5.40 -0.03 1.87
N CYS A 3 -5.59 1.15 1.31
CA CYS A 3 -5.10 2.40 1.87
C CYS A 3 -6.29 3.35 1.99
N GLY A 4 -6.71 3.66 3.22
CA GLY A 4 -7.89 4.47 3.45
C GLY A 4 -7.86 5.25 4.75
N GLY A 5 -8.48 6.32 4.77
CA GLY A 5 -9.16 7.12 5.74
C GLY A 5 -10.55 7.27 5.16
N GLU A 6 -10.82 8.34 4.46
CA GLU A 6 -12.01 8.46 3.60
C GLU A 6 -11.74 8.03 2.15
N CYS A 7 -10.52 7.63 1.83
CA CYS A 7 -10.09 7.22 0.50
C CYS A 7 -9.69 5.75 0.48
N GLU A 8 -10.32 4.98 -0.36
CA GLU A 8 -9.97 3.58 -0.60
C GLU A 8 -9.01 3.50 -1.78
N LYS A 9 -7.83 2.96 -1.54
CA LYS A 9 -6.85 2.64 -2.57
C LYS A 9 -6.58 1.15 -2.51
N ASP A 10 -6.65 0.51 -3.64
CA ASP A 10 -6.37 -0.92 -3.77
C ASP A 10 -5.10 -1.11 -4.58
N CYS A 11 -4.16 -1.83 -4.02
CA CYS A 11 -2.91 -2.16 -4.68
C CYS A 11 -2.74 -3.67 -4.74
N ASN A 12 -2.57 -4.19 -5.94
CA ASN A 12 -2.41 -5.61 -6.19
C ASN A 12 -0.95 -5.94 -6.48
N MET A 13 -0.42 -6.97 -5.82
CA MET A 13 0.94 -7.47 -6.03
C MET A 13 1.08 -8.33 -7.30
N MET A 14 0.00 -8.67 -7.95
CA MET A 14 -0.01 -9.41 -9.20
C MET A 14 -0.99 -8.78 -10.17
N THR A 15 -0.49 -8.33 -11.31
CA THR A 15 -1.33 -7.86 -12.40
C THR A 15 -1.55 -8.97 -13.40
N THR A 16 -2.80 -9.41 -13.54
CA THR A 16 -3.21 -10.15 -14.72
C THR A 16 -3.84 -9.16 -15.70
N SER A 17 -3.17 -8.95 -16.81
CA SER A 17 -3.43 -7.86 -17.75
C SER A 17 -4.67 -8.02 -18.62
N ARG A 18 -5.60 -8.93 -18.34
CA ARG A 18 -6.72 -9.25 -19.25
C ARG A 18 -8.11 -9.08 -18.63
N LEU A 19 -8.26 -8.36 -17.55
CA LEU A 19 -9.57 -8.10 -16.99
C LEU A 19 -10.24 -6.96 -17.76
N LYS A 20 -11.27 -7.29 -18.53
CA LYS A 20 -12.13 -6.33 -19.25
C LYS A 20 -13.04 -5.50 -18.34
N LYS A 21 -13.02 -5.71 -17.04
CA LYS A 21 -13.81 -4.96 -16.06
C LYS A 21 -12.95 -3.89 -15.41
N LYS A 22 -13.52 -2.70 -15.22
CA LYS A 22 -12.91 -1.69 -14.34
C LYS A 22 -12.70 -2.31 -12.97
N PRO A 23 -11.49 -2.18 -12.40
CA PRO A 23 -11.26 -2.61 -11.02
C PRO A 23 -12.16 -1.80 -10.09
N SER A 24 -12.68 -2.47 -9.05
CA SER A 24 -13.43 -1.82 -7.99
C SER A 24 -12.66 -1.90 -6.68
N PRO A 25 -12.77 -0.90 -5.79
CA PRO A 25 -12.10 -0.96 -4.50
C PRO A 25 -12.68 -2.10 -3.66
N LYS A 26 -11.80 -2.78 -2.93
CA LYS A 26 -12.21 -3.77 -1.94
C LYS A 26 -12.66 -3.07 -0.66
N THR A 27 -13.56 -3.70 0.07
CA THR A 27 -14.02 -3.19 1.36
C THR A 27 -12.99 -3.48 2.45
N ARG A 28 -13.04 -2.71 3.54
CA ARG A 28 -12.17 -2.87 4.71
C ARG A 28 -12.13 -4.31 5.24
N ASN A 29 -13.26 -5.02 5.21
CA ASN A 29 -13.38 -6.39 5.70
C ASN A 29 -12.56 -7.43 4.91
N ALA A 30 -12.08 -7.07 3.72
CA ALA A 30 -11.23 -7.94 2.91
C ALA A 30 -9.78 -8.02 3.42
N PHE A 31 -9.39 -7.20 4.40
CA PHE A 31 -8.03 -7.07 4.88
C PHE A 31 -7.93 -7.46 6.35
N PRO A 32 -7.05 -8.42 6.71
CA PRO A 32 -6.90 -8.88 8.08
C PRO A 32 -5.97 -8.02 8.93
N TYR A 33 -5.20 -7.14 8.32
CA TYR A 33 -4.19 -6.32 8.97
C TYR A 33 -4.25 -4.88 8.44
N PHE A 34 -4.00 -3.92 9.33
CA PHE A 34 -3.86 -2.51 8.98
C PHE A 34 -2.66 -1.89 9.68
N ALA A 35 -1.84 -1.18 8.92
CA ALA A 35 -0.82 -0.28 9.44
C ALA A 35 -1.30 1.16 9.33
N GLU A 36 -1.10 1.94 10.40
CA GLU A 36 -1.34 3.39 10.34
C GLU A 36 -0.10 4.11 9.85
N VAL A 37 -0.28 5.05 8.95
CA VAL A 37 0.79 5.85 8.36
C VAL A 37 0.33 7.30 8.27
N ASP A 38 1.16 8.21 8.75
CA ASP A 38 0.95 9.64 8.54
C ASP A 38 1.58 10.07 7.22
N THR A 39 0.85 10.86 6.46
CA THR A 39 1.42 11.51 5.28
C THR A 39 2.39 12.61 5.71
N ARG A 40 3.40 12.88 4.86
CA ARG A 40 4.43 13.89 5.10
C ARG A 40 4.26 15.03 4.11
N TRP A 41 4.72 16.22 4.48
CA TRP A 41 4.72 17.38 3.59
C TRP A 41 5.31 17.07 2.21
N ARG A 42 6.43 16.36 2.16
CA ARG A 42 7.13 15.99 0.92
C ARG A 42 6.43 14.94 0.07
N ASP A 43 5.39 14.29 0.60
CA ASP A 43 4.65 13.24 -0.12
C ASP A 43 3.73 13.80 -1.19
N ASN A 44 3.34 15.08 -1.06
CA ASN A 44 2.55 15.76 -2.10
C ASN A 44 3.42 16.08 -3.31
N ASP A 45 2.80 15.95 -4.46
CA ASP A 45 3.34 16.44 -5.72
C ASP A 45 2.95 17.90 -5.98
N ARG A 46 3.31 18.41 -7.16
CA ARG A 46 2.99 19.75 -7.60
C ARG A 46 1.47 20.03 -7.69
N TYR A 47 0.67 19.00 -7.84
CA TYR A 47 -0.80 19.10 -7.95
C TYR A 47 -1.51 19.11 -6.60
N GLY A 48 -0.77 19.01 -5.51
CA GLY A 48 -1.33 19.03 -4.16
C GLY A 48 -1.89 17.69 -3.69
N HIS A 49 -1.55 16.61 -4.37
CA HIS A 49 -1.97 15.25 -4.03
C HIS A 49 -0.77 14.36 -3.76
N LEU A 50 -0.99 13.29 -3.04
CA LEU A 50 0.04 12.29 -2.78
C LEU A 50 0.62 11.77 -4.10
N ASN A 51 1.93 11.89 -4.27
CA ASN A 51 2.61 11.41 -5.47
C ASN A 51 2.38 9.91 -5.65
N ASN A 52 2.10 9.49 -6.86
CA ASN A 52 1.81 8.09 -7.18
C ASN A 52 2.91 7.13 -6.71
N ALA A 53 4.17 7.53 -6.76
CA ALA A 53 5.29 6.72 -6.29
C ALA A 53 5.27 6.50 -4.76
N ILE A 54 4.73 7.43 -4.00
CA ILE A 54 4.66 7.35 -2.54
C ILE A 54 3.74 6.23 -2.09
N TYR A 55 2.68 5.92 -2.83
CA TYR A 55 1.82 4.77 -2.51
C TYR A 55 2.62 3.46 -2.43
N TYR A 56 3.54 3.24 -3.36
CA TYR A 56 4.40 2.04 -3.35
C TYR A 56 5.33 2.02 -2.15
N GLU A 57 5.89 3.17 -1.76
CA GLU A 57 6.70 3.31 -0.54
C GLU A 57 5.89 2.96 0.71
N LEU A 58 4.65 3.43 0.81
CA LEU A 58 3.76 3.14 1.94
C LEU A 58 3.38 1.66 1.99
N PHE A 59 3.08 1.05 0.85
CA PHE A 59 2.76 -0.37 0.80
C PHE A 59 3.96 -1.25 1.17
N ASP A 60 5.14 -0.91 0.67
CA ASP A 60 6.38 -1.61 1.00
C ASP A 60 6.67 -1.54 2.50
N SER A 61 6.54 -0.36 3.09
CA SER A 61 6.71 -0.16 4.53
C SER A 61 5.70 -0.97 5.36
N ALA A 62 4.45 -1.01 4.94
CA ALA A 62 3.39 -1.76 5.63
C ALA A 62 3.64 -3.28 5.56
N ILE A 63 4.02 -3.79 4.40
CA ILE A 63 4.35 -5.21 4.22
C ILE A 63 5.53 -5.61 5.10
N ASN A 64 6.61 -4.85 5.04
CA ASN A 64 7.81 -5.16 5.82
C ASN A 64 7.56 -5.04 7.32
N GLY A 65 6.76 -4.07 7.75
CA GLY A 65 6.32 -3.95 9.13
C GLY A 65 5.55 -5.19 9.59
N PHE A 66 4.61 -5.66 8.80
CA PHE A 66 3.87 -6.90 9.06
C PHE A 66 4.79 -8.12 9.17
N LEU A 67 5.73 -8.27 8.24
CA LEU A 67 6.68 -9.39 8.24
C LEU A 67 7.58 -9.38 9.49
N LEU A 68 8.04 -8.21 9.91
CA LEU A 68 8.84 -8.05 11.13
C LEU A 68 8.03 -8.38 12.39
N GLU A 69 6.82 -7.87 12.51
CA GLU A 69 5.94 -8.12 13.65
C GLU A 69 5.60 -9.61 13.82
N ASN A 70 5.54 -10.34 12.71
CA ASN A 70 5.21 -11.77 12.72
C ASN A 70 6.46 -12.67 12.67
N ASN A 71 7.66 -12.13 12.85
CA ASN A 71 8.93 -12.84 12.80
C ASN A 71 9.16 -13.65 11.50
N LEU A 72 8.61 -13.15 10.40
CA LEU A 72 8.76 -13.75 9.06
C LEU A 72 9.95 -13.17 8.29
N LEU A 73 10.54 -12.09 8.78
CA LEU A 73 11.69 -11.43 8.18
C LEU A 73 12.83 -11.40 9.19
N ASN A 74 13.92 -12.07 8.87
CA ASN A 74 15.10 -12.13 9.72
C ASN A 74 16.37 -11.88 8.88
N PHE A 75 17.05 -10.78 9.17
CA PHE A 75 18.26 -10.37 8.45
C PHE A 75 19.53 -11.08 8.94
N GLU A 76 19.49 -11.73 10.10
CA GLU A 76 20.67 -12.29 10.77
C GLU A 76 20.82 -13.81 10.61
N SER A 77 19.86 -14.48 10.01
CA SER A 77 19.87 -15.92 9.84
C SER A 77 19.56 -16.32 8.41
N ASP A 78 19.70 -17.62 8.09
CA ASP A 78 19.31 -18.23 6.80
C ASP A 78 17.79 -18.13 6.54
N GLY A 79 17.17 -17.03 6.98
CA GLY A 79 15.75 -16.75 6.81
C GLY A 79 15.38 -16.47 5.36
N TYR A 80 14.10 -16.60 5.07
CA TYR A 80 13.59 -16.27 3.75
C TYR A 80 13.64 -14.77 3.49
N LEU A 81 14.15 -14.40 2.33
CA LEU A 81 14.05 -13.04 1.79
C LEU A 81 12.86 -12.98 0.83
N PHE A 82 11.98 -12.03 1.07
CA PHE A 82 10.85 -11.79 0.19
C PHE A 82 11.21 -10.67 -0.78
N LEU A 83 11.21 -10.98 -2.06
CA LEU A 83 11.46 -10.01 -3.12
C LEU A 83 10.18 -9.76 -3.90
N VAL A 84 9.87 -8.49 -4.14
CA VAL A 84 8.72 -8.12 -4.96
C VAL A 84 9.03 -8.41 -6.42
N ALA A 85 8.30 -9.34 -7.01
CA ALA A 85 8.43 -9.66 -8.43
C ALA A 85 7.66 -8.68 -9.32
N SER A 86 6.49 -8.23 -8.87
CA SER A 86 5.70 -7.22 -9.56
C SER A 86 4.76 -6.54 -8.58
N SER A 87 4.37 -5.32 -8.87
CA SER A 87 3.36 -4.58 -8.11
C SER A 87 2.54 -3.71 -9.03
N GLY A 88 1.31 -3.45 -8.64
CA GLY A 88 0.43 -2.57 -9.39
C GLY A 88 -0.53 -1.85 -8.44
N CYS A 89 -1.03 -0.71 -8.84
CA CYS A 89 -1.93 0.10 -8.04
C CYS A 89 -3.04 0.70 -8.88
N ASN A 90 -4.27 0.57 -8.42
CA ASN A 90 -5.42 1.27 -8.96
C ASN A 90 -5.77 2.43 -8.02
N PHE A 91 -5.84 3.63 -8.57
CA PHE A 91 -6.12 4.85 -7.82
C PHE A 91 -7.60 5.20 -7.97
N PHE A 92 -8.37 5.05 -6.90
CA PHE A 92 -9.82 5.29 -6.91
C PHE A 92 -10.20 6.68 -6.39
N SER A 93 -9.38 7.25 -5.53
CA SER A 93 -9.57 8.61 -5.03
C SER A 93 -8.24 9.23 -4.59
N GLU A 94 -8.24 10.53 -4.44
CA GLU A 94 -7.06 11.29 -4.12
C GLU A 94 -6.79 11.32 -2.62
N VAL A 95 -5.51 11.36 -2.27
CA VAL A 95 -5.02 11.55 -0.90
C VAL A 95 -4.04 12.70 -0.92
N ALA A 96 -4.02 13.48 0.14
CA ALA A 96 -3.11 14.62 0.28
C ALA A 96 -2.56 14.71 1.71
N TYR A 97 -1.48 15.41 1.88
CA TYR A 97 -0.99 15.84 3.19
C TYR A 97 -1.79 17.07 3.67
N PRO A 98 -2.10 17.24 4.94
CA PRO A 98 -1.87 16.28 6.03
C PRO A 98 -3.03 15.28 6.17
N GLN A 99 -2.72 14.01 6.26
CA GLN A 99 -3.72 12.96 6.45
C GLN A 99 -3.10 11.74 7.13
N LYS A 100 -3.89 11.07 7.97
CA LYS A 100 -3.55 9.76 8.51
C LYS A 100 -4.20 8.69 7.65
N LEU A 101 -3.41 7.71 7.24
CA LEU A 101 -3.85 6.63 6.37
C LEU A 101 -3.81 5.30 7.10
N GLN A 102 -4.65 4.39 6.66
CA GLN A 102 -4.58 2.98 7.06
C GLN A 102 -4.25 2.15 5.83
N VAL A 103 -3.19 1.39 5.90
CA VAL A 103 -2.73 0.48 4.85
C VAL A 103 -3.03 -0.94 5.26
N GLY A 104 -3.87 -1.63 4.52
CA GLY A 104 -4.26 -3.01 4.74
C GLY A 104 -3.70 -3.97 3.72
#